data_58faa34872f3020b260c11a6aa849587
#
_entry.id   58faa34872f3020b260c11a6aa849587
#
_cell.length_a   1.000
_cell.length_b   1.000
_cell.length_c   1.000
_cell.angle_alpha   90.00
_cell.angle_beta   90.00
_cell.angle_gamma   90.00
#
_symmetry.space_group_name_H-M   'P 1'
#
loop_
_entity.id
_entity.type
_entity.pdbx_description
1 polymer ?
#
loop_
_entity_poly.entity_id
_entity_poly.type
_entity_poly.pdbx_seq_one_letter_code
_entity_poly.pdbx_strand_id
1 'polypeptide(L)'
;NIDLISICSGTHNIESSEYLVNLMNENGILKDDERIFSSQLLGMSDNISYNLALNGYNVCKYVPYGPVKDVIPYLIRRAEENRSIAGQMSRELINIVEEKKRRKKL
;
A
#
# COMPACT_ATOMS: atom_id res chain seq x y z
N ASN A 1 0.05 -8.03 -25.56
CA ASN A 1 -1.18 -7.21 -25.36
C ASN A 1 -1.08 -6.25 -24.17
N ILE A 2 0.13 -5.80 -23.89
CA ILE A 2 0.40 -4.89 -22.77
C ILE A 2 -0.35 -3.55 -22.89
N ASP A 3 -0.66 -3.12 -24.13
CA ASP A 3 -1.36 -1.88 -24.41
C ASP A 3 -2.87 -1.92 -24.14
N LEU A 4 -3.41 -3.11 -23.85
CA LEU A 4 -4.83 -3.35 -23.62
C LEU A 4 -5.19 -3.63 -22.15
N ILE A 5 -4.20 -3.68 -21.27
CA ILE A 5 -4.39 -4.10 -19.89
C ILE A 5 -3.83 -3.04 -18.95
N SER A 6 -4.63 -2.65 -17.97
CA SER A 6 -4.19 -1.87 -16.81
C SER A 6 -4.33 -2.69 -15.54
N ILE A 7 -3.40 -2.50 -14.62
CA ILE A 7 -3.34 -3.25 -13.36
C ILE A 7 -3.38 -2.27 -12.20
N CYS A 8 -4.26 -2.54 -11.25
CA CYS A 8 -4.23 -1.90 -9.94
C CYS A 8 -3.99 -2.99 -8.88
N SER A 9 -2.81 -2.99 -8.30
CA SER A 9 -2.45 -3.94 -7.23
C SER A 9 -2.91 -3.42 -5.89
N GLY A 10 -4.05 -3.88 -5.42
CA GLY A 10 -4.61 -3.55 -4.11
C GLY A 10 -4.11 -4.51 -3.04
N THR A 11 -3.02 -4.18 -2.39
CA THR A 11 -2.43 -5.04 -1.36
C THR A 11 -1.77 -4.25 -0.24
N HIS A 12 -1.81 -4.80 0.98
CA HIS A 12 -1.06 -4.36 2.16
C HIS A 12 0.15 -5.25 2.44
N ASN A 13 0.43 -6.22 1.58
CA ASN A 13 1.55 -7.14 1.72
C ASN A 13 2.81 -6.55 1.07
N ILE A 14 3.87 -6.40 1.87
CA ILE A 14 5.14 -5.82 1.43
C ILE A 14 5.79 -6.69 0.34
N GLU A 15 5.82 -8.00 0.56
CA GLU A 15 6.44 -8.95 -0.39
C GLU A 15 5.76 -8.93 -1.75
N SER A 16 4.42 -8.84 -1.78
CA SER A 16 3.65 -8.71 -3.02
C SER A 16 3.96 -7.40 -3.76
N SER A 17 4.13 -6.30 -3.01
CA SER A 17 4.49 -5.00 -3.57
C SER A 17 5.90 -5.00 -4.14
N GLU A 18 6.85 -5.60 -3.44
CA GLU A 18 8.24 -5.78 -3.90
C GLU A 18 8.29 -6.67 -5.14
N TYR A 19 7.49 -7.73 -5.16
CA TYR A 19 7.40 -8.63 -6.31
C TYR A 19 6.88 -7.91 -7.56
N LEU A 20 5.86 -7.06 -7.41
CA LEU A 20 5.36 -6.23 -8.52
C LEU A 20 6.46 -5.30 -9.06
N VAL A 21 7.19 -4.63 -8.17
CA VAL A 21 8.31 -3.75 -8.54
C VAL A 21 9.39 -4.51 -9.30
N ASN A 22 9.74 -5.71 -8.84
CA ASN A 22 10.72 -6.56 -9.51
C ASN A 22 10.25 -6.99 -10.90
N LEU A 23 9.00 -7.39 -11.04
CA LEU A 23 8.41 -7.74 -12.33
C LEU A 23 8.42 -6.55 -13.32
N MET A 24 8.12 -5.35 -12.84
CA MET A 24 8.20 -4.15 -13.67
C MET A 24 9.63 -3.91 -14.17
N ASN A 25 10.60 -4.02 -13.28
CA ASN A 25 12.01 -3.83 -13.63
C ASN A 25 12.50 -4.90 -14.62
N GLU A 26 12.17 -6.17 -14.39
CA GLU A 26 12.56 -7.29 -15.26
C GLU A 26 11.97 -7.19 -16.67
N ASN A 27 10.77 -6.62 -16.79
CA ASN A 27 10.07 -6.47 -18.06
C ASN A 27 10.29 -5.11 -18.73
N GLY A 28 11.17 -4.26 -18.19
CA GLY A 28 11.46 -2.95 -18.73
C GLY A 28 10.30 -1.97 -18.67
N ILE A 29 9.38 -2.16 -17.74
CA ILE A 29 8.23 -1.27 -17.54
C ILE A 29 8.68 -0.07 -16.70
N LEU A 30 8.36 1.13 -17.17
CA LEU A 30 8.70 2.36 -16.45
C LEU A 30 7.95 2.45 -15.11
N LYS A 31 8.58 3.05 -14.11
CA LYS A 31 8.00 3.22 -12.77
C LYS A 31 6.67 3.99 -12.78
N ASP A 32 6.56 4.99 -13.63
CA ASP A 32 5.41 5.87 -13.80
C ASP A 32 4.47 5.45 -14.94
N ASP A 33 4.55 4.20 -15.39
CA ASP A 33 3.65 3.67 -16.43
C ASP A 33 2.20 3.80 -15.99
N GLU A 34 1.40 4.55 -16.73
CA GLU A 34 0.00 4.88 -16.42
C GLU A 34 -0.94 3.66 -16.34
N ARG A 35 -0.46 2.51 -16.77
CA ARG A 35 -1.23 1.26 -16.73
C ARG A 35 -1.08 0.48 -15.42
N ILE A 36 -0.13 0.86 -14.57
CA ILE A 36 0.17 0.13 -13.34
C ILE A 36 0.11 1.06 -12.14
N PHE A 37 -0.76 0.71 -11.19
CA PHE A 37 -0.94 1.40 -9.92
C PHE A 37 -0.81 0.43 -8.75
N SER A 38 -0.25 0.92 -7.66
CA SER A 38 -0.32 0.27 -6.35
C SER A 38 -1.33 1.00 -5.48
N SER A 39 -2.20 0.26 -4.81
CA SER A 39 -3.27 0.84 -4.01
C SER A 39 -3.31 0.26 -2.61
N GLN A 40 -3.45 1.11 -1.62
CA GLN A 40 -3.64 0.75 -0.22
C GLN A 40 -4.84 1.52 0.34
N LEU A 41 -5.46 0.96 1.38
CA LEU A 41 -6.56 1.62 2.08
C LEU A 41 -6.03 2.86 2.82
N LEU A 42 -6.76 3.95 2.77
CA LEU A 42 -6.40 5.18 3.49
C LEU A 42 -6.20 4.90 4.99
N GLY A 43 -5.10 5.39 5.54
CA GLY A 43 -4.72 5.17 6.94
C GLY A 43 -4.04 3.84 7.23
N MET A 44 -3.79 3.03 6.20
CA MET A 44 -3.14 1.72 6.35
C MET A 44 -1.96 1.58 5.41
N SER A 45 -0.92 0.89 5.88
CA SER A 45 0.29 0.59 5.11
C SER A 45 0.92 1.83 4.46
N ASP A 46 0.97 2.93 5.19
CA ASP A 46 1.54 4.19 4.71
C ASP A 46 3.02 4.06 4.35
N ASN A 47 3.75 3.18 5.03
CA ASN A 47 5.13 2.83 4.70
C ASN A 47 5.26 2.33 3.26
N ILE A 48 4.38 1.44 2.81
CA ILE A 48 4.36 0.94 1.42
C ILE A 48 4.03 2.09 0.47
N SER A 49 2.95 2.81 0.74
CA SER A 49 2.45 3.89 -0.11
C SER A 49 3.48 4.99 -0.32
N TYR A 50 4.07 5.50 0.75
CA TYR A 50 5.02 6.60 0.68
C TYR A 50 6.36 6.17 0.10
N ASN A 51 6.85 4.96 0.40
CA ASN A 51 8.08 4.46 -0.18
C ASN A 51 7.96 4.26 -1.69
N LEU A 52 6.86 3.70 -2.16
CA LEU A 52 6.61 3.54 -3.60
C LEU A 52 6.49 4.90 -4.29
N ALA A 53 5.73 5.83 -3.73
CA ALA A 53 5.57 7.17 -4.29
C ALA A 53 6.90 7.93 -4.33
N LEU A 54 7.69 7.87 -3.28
CA LEU A 54 9.01 8.49 -3.21
C LEU A 54 9.97 7.95 -4.29
N ASN A 55 9.85 6.68 -4.64
CA ASN A 55 10.65 6.06 -5.68
C ASN A 55 10.10 6.23 -7.09
N GLY A 56 9.01 6.96 -7.27
CA GLY A 56 8.44 7.32 -8.57
C GLY A 56 7.39 6.37 -9.11
N TYR A 57 6.93 5.41 -8.33
CA TYR A 57 5.82 4.50 -8.72
C TYR A 57 4.47 5.18 -8.52
N ASN A 58 3.49 4.80 -9.34
CA ASN A 58 2.13 5.29 -9.21
C ASN A 58 1.42 4.64 -8.03
N VAL A 59 0.95 5.46 -7.11
CA VAL A 59 0.26 5.01 -5.89
C VAL A 59 -1.06 5.74 -5.74
N CYS A 60 -2.09 5.01 -5.33
CA CYS A 60 -3.35 5.62 -4.92
C CYS A 60 -3.79 5.09 -3.55
N LYS A 61 -4.53 5.91 -2.83
CA LYS A 61 -5.18 5.53 -1.57
C LYS A 61 -6.66 5.35 -1.80
N TYR A 62 -7.18 4.18 -1.44
CA TYR A 62 -8.61 3.94 -1.47
C TYR A 62 -9.28 4.57 -0.25
N VAL A 63 -10.23 5.46 -0.51
CA VAL A 63 -11.02 6.14 0.52
C VAL A 63 -12.44 5.59 0.51
N PRO A 64 -12.79 4.65 1.40
CA PRO A 64 -14.16 4.17 1.49
C PRO A 64 -15.07 5.30 1.97
N TYR A 65 -16.12 5.58 1.22
CA TYR A 65 -17.14 6.56 1.61
C TYR A 65 -18.51 6.13 1.08
N GLY A 66 -19.56 6.65 1.71
CA GLY A 66 -20.93 6.36 1.32
C GLY A 66 -21.86 6.29 2.52
N PRO A 67 -23.08 5.73 2.37
CA PRO A 67 -23.99 5.53 3.48
C PRO A 67 -23.34 4.69 4.59
N VAL A 68 -23.51 5.11 5.84
CA VAL A 68 -22.88 4.47 7.01
C VAL A 68 -23.18 2.98 7.08
N LYS A 69 -24.40 2.59 6.74
CA LYS A 69 -24.82 1.17 6.73
C LYS A 69 -23.99 0.29 5.78
N ASP A 70 -23.43 0.87 4.74
CA ASP A 70 -22.64 0.15 3.74
C ASP A 70 -21.13 0.24 4.04
N VAL A 71 -20.68 1.40 4.52
CA VAL A 71 -19.25 1.66 4.80
C VAL A 71 -18.78 0.97 6.08
N ILE A 72 -19.56 0.96 7.15
CA ILE A 72 -19.17 0.38 8.44
C ILE A 72 -18.88 -1.12 8.33
N PRO A 73 -19.72 -1.96 7.71
CA PRO A 73 -19.40 -3.38 7.52
C PRO A 73 -18.11 -3.60 6.72
N TYR A 74 -17.87 -2.78 5.71
CA TYR A 74 -16.64 -2.81 4.92
C TYR A 74 -15.41 -2.55 5.80
N LEU A 75 -15.43 -1.50 6.61
CA LEU A 75 -14.32 -1.11 7.49
C LEU A 75 -14.06 -2.15 8.59
N ILE A 76 -15.13 -2.70 9.18
CA ILE A 76 -15.02 -3.75 10.21
C ILE A 76 -14.32 -4.98 9.65
N ARG A 77 -14.72 -5.44 8.46
CA ARG A 77 -14.09 -6.61 7.83
C ARG A 77 -12.61 -6.37 7.54
N ARG A 78 -12.24 -5.17 7.07
CA ARG A 78 -10.83 -4.81 6.82
C ARG A 78 -10.03 -4.77 8.12
N ALA A 79 -10.61 -4.27 9.20
CA ALA A 79 -9.98 -4.29 10.52
C ALA A 79 -9.77 -5.72 11.06
N GLU A 80 -10.73 -6.61 10.86
CA GLU A 80 -10.62 -8.02 11.26
C GLU A 80 -9.55 -8.76 10.46
N GLU A 81 -9.49 -8.57 9.15
CA GLU A 81 -8.46 -9.14 8.28
C GLU A 81 -7.05 -8.68 8.72
N ASN A 82 -6.89 -7.44 9.13
CA ASN A 82 -5.63 -6.93 9.63
C ASN A 82 -5.23 -7.50 10.99
N ARG A 83 -6.20 -7.83 11.85
CA ARG A 83 -5.92 -8.52 13.12
C ARG A 83 -5.38 -9.92 12.90
N SER A 84 -5.85 -10.63 11.88
CA SER A 84 -5.38 -11.97 11.54
C SER A 84 -3.94 -11.98 11.04
N ILE A 85 -3.44 -10.83 10.54
CA ILE A 85 -2.04 -10.60 10.19
C ILE A 85 -1.35 -9.88 11.36
N ALA A 86 -1.25 -10.57 12.48
CA ALA A 86 -0.77 -10.02 13.77
C ALA A 86 0.64 -9.39 13.73
N GLY A 87 1.45 -9.67 12.70
CA GLY A 87 2.77 -9.08 12.51
C GLY A 87 2.76 -7.66 11.91
N GLN A 88 1.69 -7.24 11.24
CA GLN A 88 1.69 -6.01 10.46
C GLN A 88 1.46 -4.76 11.31
N MET A 89 0.52 -4.79 12.27
CA MET A 89 0.31 -3.68 13.20
C MET A 89 1.51 -3.46 14.13
N SER A 90 2.15 -4.56 14.57
CA SER A 90 3.38 -4.47 15.37
C SER A 90 4.52 -3.84 14.59
N ARG A 91 4.64 -4.15 13.30
CA ARG A 91 5.68 -3.59 12.40
C ARG A 91 5.47 -2.09 12.18
N GLU A 92 4.24 -1.65 11.94
CA GLU A 92 3.92 -0.22 11.79
C GLU A 92 4.25 0.57 13.05
N LEU A 93 3.90 0.04 14.22
CA LEU A 93 4.24 0.66 15.50
C LEU A 93 5.76 0.76 15.71
N ILE A 94 6.49 -0.30 15.39
CA ILE A 94 7.95 -0.30 15.47
C ILE A 94 8.53 0.79 14.55
N ASN A 95 8.10 0.86 13.30
CA ASN A 95 8.56 1.86 12.34
C ASN A 95 8.29 3.29 12.83
N ILE A 96 7.10 3.54 13.41
CA ILE A 96 6.75 4.85 13.98
C ILE A 96 7.67 5.19 15.17
N VAL A 97 7.91 4.24 16.06
CA VAL A 97 8.77 4.43 17.22
C VAL A 97 10.23 4.70 16.80
N GLU A 98 10.73 3.96 15.82
CA GLU A 98 12.08 4.15 15.26
C GLU A 98 12.22 5.52 14.61
N GLU A 99 11.26 5.92 13.79
CA GLU A 99 11.28 7.25 13.15
C GLU A 99 11.18 8.37 14.18
N LYS A 100 10.39 8.21 15.23
CA LYS A 100 10.33 9.17 16.33
C LYS A 100 11.67 9.30 17.07
N LYS A 101 12.37 8.17 17.27
CA LYS A 101 13.72 8.18 17.85
C LYS A 101 14.73 8.85 16.92
N ARG A 102 14.65 8.59 15.62
CA ARG A 102 15.52 9.21 14.61
C ARG A 102 15.37 10.73 14.64
N ARG A 103 14.15 11.25 14.64
CA ARG A 103 13.87 12.69 14.68
C ARG A 103 14.37 13.38 15.95
N LYS A 104 14.34 12.68 17.09
CA LYS A 104 14.86 13.22 18.35
C LYS A 104 16.38 13.35 18.38
N LYS A 105 17.10 12.65 17.50
CA LYS A 105 18.57 12.74 17.39
C LYS A 105 19.05 13.82 16.41
N LEU A 106 18.12 14.42 15.71
CA LEU A 106 18.37 15.56 14.84
C LEU A 106 18.24 16.88 15.60
#